data_711994ec10a7616db6dad050f5563446
#
_entry.id   711994ec10a7616db6dad050f5563446
#
_cell.length_a   1.000
_cell.length_b   1.000
_cell.length_c   1.000
_cell.angle_alpha   90.00
_cell.angle_beta   90.00
_cell.angle_gamma   90.00
#
_symmetry.space_group_name_H-M   'P 1'
#
loop_
_entity.id
_entity.type
_entity.pdbx_description
1 polymer ?
#
loop_
_entity_poly.entity_id
_entity_poly.type
_entity_poly.pdbx_seq_one_letter_code
_entity_poly.pdbx_strand_id
1 'polypeptide(L)'
;MPIKPFTRKQHYFVLFLLLLITVAPRLQFQGPYLYDGDPVGYFSGAESILEDGKYLIDGKTPIWPVGTSLTLIPFMQLTKALGGSVESGAFWHGMFFIFLAVAFTYMLGKRLFNPATGIIAAIFLSLSESPFIHSINSASDPGSLAMLLGAIYLMLLFLDTESPLDMFLSFFMLGLAFVFRWNYVFFLPMLLIYLSGHRRIWVFHLKPFFGLLAFFGYLLGITIQLVTNYSHFGNPFEIGYGQLDYSEQFVFNGFIYLKNILRIIYRVLFTWDFFSPLLAMFGVLAILGLWKEKRRDVFWLIIPWVVLGSLSVVYFGVKPRLLMPIMPPLYLIGSEGIVRAFYSLRKSFSLSGVSSRVSAVAFILMGFILFSPMFVRTLLHSHGHFQDKVVMQEAFRWAGDNIPTPEGKIITQPFYAGQNQDWRRAGWDVWASKRYSGRKIKSLEFPETWASGNDWAVVNRFWIEGTSLRFLNSRVIAARFDSLCKARSYELKMTFEGEAEPLFLKKLNILTYYPVDFLEYRSIFEVWGPGRKN
;
A
#
# COMPACT_ATOMS: atom_id res chain seq x y z
N MET A 1 34.31 -5.82 -13.73
CA MET A 1 35.14 -5.72 -12.52
C MET A 1 34.29 -6.11 -11.34
N PRO A 2 34.70 -7.03 -10.46
CA PRO A 2 33.97 -7.32 -9.27
C PRO A 2 33.93 -6.07 -8.37
N ILE A 3 32.72 -5.65 -7.98
CA ILE A 3 32.54 -4.58 -6.99
C ILE A 3 33.14 -5.12 -5.68
N LYS A 4 34.07 -4.36 -5.07
CA LYS A 4 34.59 -4.75 -3.75
C LYS A 4 33.41 -4.93 -2.78
N PRO A 5 33.38 -6.03 -2.03
CA PRO A 5 32.33 -6.23 -1.05
C PRO A 5 32.37 -5.09 -0.01
N PHE A 6 31.21 -4.58 0.34
CA PHE A 6 31.09 -3.54 1.37
C PHE A 6 31.53 -4.13 2.73
N THR A 7 32.21 -3.30 3.50
CA THR A 7 32.50 -3.60 4.91
C THR A 7 31.21 -3.56 5.73
N ARG A 8 31.21 -4.19 6.91
CA ARG A 8 30.06 -4.16 7.83
C ARG A 8 29.63 -2.71 8.18
N LYS A 9 30.59 -1.80 8.36
CA LYS A 9 30.32 -0.37 8.63
C LYS A 9 29.60 0.30 7.46
N GLN A 10 30.02 0.01 6.23
CA GLN A 10 29.37 0.54 5.03
C GLN A 10 27.93 0.04 4.88
N HIS A 11 27.65 -1.21 5.25
CA HIS A 11 26.28 -1.72 5.26
C HIS A 11 25.38 -1.00 6.25
N TYR A 12 25.84 -0.76 7.47
CA TYR A 12 25.08 0.01 8.45
C TYR A 12 24.84 1.44 8.00
N PHE A 13 25.84 2.06 7.38
CA PHE A 13 25.69 3.41 6.81
C PHE A 13 24.65 3.46 5.69
N VAL A 14 24.64 2.47 4.79
CA VAL A 14 23.62 2.36 3.73
C VAL A 14 22.23 2.17 4.35
N LEU A 15 22.07 1.29 5.32
CA LEU A 15 20.78 1.09 6.00
C LEU A 15 20.29 2.37 6.69
N PHE A 16 21.19 3.12 7.30
CA PHE A 16 20.88 4.44 7.89
C PHE A 16 20.42 5.44 6.83
N LEU A 17 21.11 5.53 5.69
CA LEU A 17 20.69 6.40 4.58
C LEU A 17 19.34 5.97 4.01
N LEU A 18 19.10 4.67 3.85
CA LEU A 18 17.81 4.15 3.39
C LEU A 18 16.68 4.46 4.40
N LEU A 19 16.97 4.41 5.70
CA LEU A 19 16.04 4.86 6.74
C LEU A 19 15.67 6.33 6.55
N LEU A 20 16.68 7.20 6.36
CA LEU A 20 16.44 8.64 6.14
C LEU A 20 15.63 8.88 4.86
N ILE A 21 15.98 8.26 3.75
CA ILE A 21 15.26 8.38 2.47
C ILE A 21 13.82 7.86 2.60
N THR A 22 13.60 6.85 3.44
CA THR A 22 12.26 6.30 3.65
C THR A 22 11.41 7.18 4.55
N VAL A 23 11.96 7.66 5.65
CA VAL A 23 11.19 8.36 6.69
C VAL A 23 11.04 9.86 6.40
N ALA A 24 12.14 10.56 6.04
CA ALA A 24 12.12 12.01 5.94
C ALA A 24 11.07 12.59 4.98
N PRO A 25 10.87 12.05 3.74
CA PRO A 25 9.84 12.57 2.85
C PRO A 25 8.42 12.34 3.36
N ARG A 26 8.22 11.40 4.28
CA ARG A 26 6.91 11.04 4.83
C ARG A 26 6.54 11.83 6.07
N LEU A 27 7.54 12.40 6.78
CA LEU A 27 7.29 13.17 8.02
C LEU A 27 6.34 14.35 7.80
N GLN A 28 6.33 14.97 6.62
CA GLN A 28 5.38 16.03 6.28
C GLN A 28 3.91 15.57 6.27
N PHE A 29 3.68 14.25 6.21
CA PHE A 29 2.35 13.65 6.24
C PHE A 29 2.02 13.02 7.61
N GLN A 30 2.83 13.28 8.61
CA GLN A 30 2.57 12.83 9.97
C GLN A 30 1.39 13.60 10.56
N GLY A 31 0.45 12.87 11.18
CA GLY A 31 -0.68 13.48 11.88
C GLY A 31 -1.62 12.43 12.46
N PRO A 32 -2.58 12.86 13.26
CA PRO A 32 -3.60 11.97 13.86
C PRO A 32 -4.71 11.68 12.86
N TYR A 33 -4.35 11.42 11.61
CA TYR A 33 -5.31 11.29 10.52
C TYR A 33 -5.32 9.87 9.97
N LEU A 34 -6.47 9.24 9.98
CA LEU A 34 -6.70 7.97 9.30
C LEU A 34 -7.58 8.24 8.07
N TYR A 35 -7.18 7.69 6.97
CA TYR A 35 -7.89 7.82 5.71
C TYR A 35 -7.97 6.46 5.01
N ASP A 36 -9.11 6.21 4.35
CA ASP A 36 -9.43 4.94 3.71
C ASP A 36 -10.06 3.92 4.68
N GLY A 37 -10.96 3.11 4.14
CA GLY A 37 -11.73 2.15 4.93
C GLY A 37 -10.89 1.05 5.58
N ASP A 38 -9.87 0.53 4.87
CA ASP A 38 -9.04 -0.55 5.39
C ASP A 38 -8.20 -0.09 6.61
N PRO A 39 -7.43 1.02 6.57
CA PRO A 39 -6.70 1.53 7.73
C PRO A 39 -7.58 1.83 8.95
N VAL A 40 -8.75 2.43 8.73
CA VAL A 40 -9.71 2.69 9.81
C VAL A 40 -10.21 1.38 10.43
N GLY A 41 -10.52 0.38 9.59
CA GLY A 41 -10.93 -0.93 10.08
C GLY A 41 -9.84 -1.63 10.91
N TYR A 42 -8.57 -1.55 10.48
CA TYR A 42 -7.46 -2.09 11.28
C TYR A 42 -7.27 -1.36 12.60
N PHE A 43 -7.45 -0.05 12.60
CA PHE A 43 -7.36 0.76 13.80
C PHE A 43 -8.50 0.45 14.78
N SER A 44 -9.76 0.40 14.31
CA SER A 44 -10.91 -0.01 15.12
C SER A 44 -10.74 -1.42 15.68
N GLY A 45 -10.21 -2.36 14.88
CA GLY A 45 -9.89 -3.70 15.34
C GLY A 45 -8.82 -3.72 16.44
N ALA A 46 -7.80 -2.86 16.35
CA ALA A 46 -6.78 -2.71 17.38
C ALA A 46 -7.36 -2.10 18.68
N GLU A 47 -8.22 -1.08 18.58
CA GLU A 47 -8.94 -0.50 19.73
C GLU A 47 -9.80 -1.57 20.42
N SER A 48 -10.59 -2.35 19.67
CA SER A 48 -11.44 -3.40 20.22
C SER A 48 -10.63 -4.50 20.93
N ILE A 49 -9.46 -4.87 20.41
CA ILE A 49 -8.57 -5.82 21.11
C ILE A 49 -8.06 -5.21 22.42
N LEU A 50 -7.71 -3.92 22.45
CA LEU A 50 -7.21 -3.25 23.65
C LEU A 50 -8.29 -3.04 24.71
N GLU A 51 -9.51 -2.73 24.31
CA GLU A 51 -10.62 -2.42 25.23
C GLU A 51 -11.36 -3.67 25.69
N ASP A 52 -11.67 -4.58 24.77
CA ASP A 52 -12.56 -5.71 25.00
C ASP A 52 -11.88 -7.08 24.94
N GLY A 53 -10.60 -7.13 24.55
CA GLY A 53 -9.86 -8.38 24.29
C GLY A 53 -10.39 -9.17 23.07
N LYS A 54 -11.23 -8.56 22.24
CA LYS A 54 -11.87 -9.19 21.08
C LYS A 54 -11.51 -8.46 19.81
N TYR A 55 -11.27 -9.20 18.73
CA TYR A 55 -11.05 -8.59 17.42
C TYR A 55 -12.39 -8.30 16.75
N LEU A 56 -12.90 -7.09 16.91
CA LEU A 56 -14.14 -6.61 16.27
C LEU A 56 -13.86 -5.32 15.52
N ILE A 57 -14.57 -5.06 14.43
CA ILE A 57 -14.49 -3.82 13.67
C ILE A 57 -15.85 -3.13 13.78
N ASP A 58 -15.89 -1.99 14.47
CA ASP A 58 -17.14 -1.29 14.83
C ASP A 58 -18.19 -2.22 15.46
N GLY A 59 -17.74 -3.12 16.35
CA GLY A 59 -18.59 -4.11 17.03
C GLY A 59 -19.06 -5.27 16.15
N LYS A 60 -18.59 -5.37 14.91
CA LYS A 60 -18.96 -6.43 13.96
C LYS A 60 -17.81 -7.41 13.74
N THR A 61 -18.17 -8.61 13.29
CA THR A 61 -17.20 -9.63 12.89
C THR A 61 -16.27 -9.10 11.81
N PRO A 62 -14.92 -9.21 11.97
CA PRO A 62 -13.97 -8.65 11.05
C PRO A 62 -13.91 -9.44 9.74
N ILE A 63 -13.73 -8.70 8.66
CA ILE A 63 -13.54 -9.28 7.31
C ILE A 63 -12.06 -9.33 6.92
N TRP A 64 -11.22 -8.52 7.55
CA TRP A 64 -9.78 -8.46 7.29
C TRP A 64 -8.99 -9.36 8.22
N PRO A 65 -7.79 -9.78 7.81
CA PRO A 65 -6.87 -10.50 8.69
C PRO A 65 -6.47 -9.67 9.91
N VAL A 66 -6.19 -10.34 11.03
CA VAL A 66 -5.91 -9.71 12.33
C VAL A 66 -4.52 -9.06 12.42
N GLY A 67 -3.57 -9.42 11.54
CA GLY A 67 -2.15 -9.08 11.69
C GLY A 67 -1.86 -7.60 11.80
N THR A 68 -2.48 -6.77 10.95
CA THR A 68 -2.27 -5.32 11.00
C THR A 68 -2.78 -4.74 12.32
N SER A 69 -3.97 -5.13 12.76
CA SER A 69 -4.55 -4.66 14.03
C SER A 69 -3.69 -5.03 15.24
N LEU A 70 -3.22 -6.28 15.32
CA LEU A 70 -2.36 -6.73 16.41
C LEU A 70 -1.02 -6.00 16.43
N THR A 71 -0.38 -5.84 15.28
CA THR A 71 0.93 -5.18 15.21
C THR A 71 0.85 -3.67 15.37
N LEU A 72 -0.33 -3.07 15.19
CA LEU A 72 -0.58 -1.66 15.42
C LEU A 72 -0.62 -1.31 16.91
N ILE A 73 -1.09 -2.22 17.77
CA ILE A 73 -1.26 -2.01 19.22
C ILE A 73 -0.01 -1.42 19.90
N PRO A 74 1.21 -1.99 19.78
CA PRO A 74 2.38 -1.44 20.44
C PRO A 74 2.70 -0.01 20.00
N PHE A 75 2.43 0.34 18.75
CA PHE A 75 2.65 1.71 18.25
C PHE A 75 1.61 2.69 18.81
N MET A 76 0.35 2.28 18.93
CA MET A 76 -0.71 3.08 19.57
C MET A 76 -0.37 3.35 21.04
N GLN A 77 0.05 2.32 21.77
CA GLN A 77 0.44 2.44 23.17
C GLN A 77 1.69 3.32 23.34
N LEU A 78 2.70 3.14 22.49
CA LEU A 78 3.92 3.93 22.54
C LEU A 78 3.65 5.42 22.27
N THR A 79 2.89 5.75 21.23
CA THR A 79 2.55 7.13 20.92
C THR A 79 1.72 7.77 22.04
N LYS A 80 0.79 7.05 22.63
CA LYS A 80 0.05 7.51 23.81
C LYS A 80 0.95 7.75 25.02
N ALA A 81 1.90 6.85 25.28
CA ALA A 81 2.86 7.00 26.39
C ALA A 81 3.81 8.20 26.20
N LEU A 82 4.09 8.58 24.94
CA LEU A 82 4.88 9.76 24.58
C LEU A 82 4.06 11.06 24.52
N GLY A 83 2.77 11.04 24.91
CA GLY A 83 1.88 12.21 24.92
C GLY A 83 1.30 12.56 23.54
N GLY A 84 1.47 11.71 22.53
CA GLY A 84 0.86 11.86 21.21
C GLY A 84 -0.54 11.25 21.13
N SER A 85 -1.22 11.43 19.99
CA SER A 85 -2.49 10.77 19.71
C SER A 85 -2.27 9.31 19.37
N VAL A 86 -3.25 8.45 19.73
CA VAL A 86 -3.20 7.02 19.37
C VAL A 86 -3.23 6.79 17.86
N GLU A 87 -3.89 7.66 17.11
CA GLU A 87 -3.96 7.63 15.65
C GLU A 87 -2.56 7.83 15.01
N SER A 88 -1.71 8.65 15.64
CA SER A 88 -0.32 8.82 15.20
C SER A 88 0.49 7.52 15.24
N GLY A 89 0.06 6.55 16.06
CA GLY A 89 0.65 5.21 16.08
C GLY A 89 0.53 4.50 14.73
N ALA A 90 -0.55 4.76 13.97
CA ALA A 90 -0.73 4.18 12.65
C ALA A 90 0.35 4.65 11.66
N PHE A 91 0.73 5.93 11.70
CA PHE A 91 1.82 6.45 10.89
C PHE A 91 3.14 5.71 11.19
N TRP A 92 3.52 5.60 12.47
CA TRP A 92 4.77 4.96 12.85
C TRP A 92 4.80 3.46 12.58
N HIS A 93 3.67 2.78 12.71
CA HIS A 93 3.52 1.39 12.30
C HIS A 93 3.82 1.22 10.79
N GLY A 94 3.20 2.04 9.96
CA GLY A 94 3.46 1.99 8.52
C GLY A 94 4.92 2.31 8.16
N MET A 95 5.54 3.30 8.86
CA MET A 95 6.96 3.64 8.70
C MET A 95 7.87 2.47 9.05
N PHE A 96 7.60 1.78 10.14
CA PHE A 96 8.38 0.62 10.56
C PHE A 96 8.37 -0.49 9.50
N PHE A 97 7.18 -0.87 9.04
CA PHE A 97 7.07 -1.97 8.08
C PHE A 97 7.61 -1.62 6.69
N ILE A 98 7.40 -0.40 6.21
CA ILE A 98 7.98 -0.01 4.92
C ILE A 98 9.50 0.06 4.98
N PHE A 99 10.07 0.53 6.10
CA PHE A 99 11.52 0.51 6.28
C PHE A 99 12.07 -0.93 6.29
N LEU A 100 11.40 -1.86 6.96
CA LEU A 100 11.78 -3.27 6.91
C LEU A 100 11.74 -3.82 5.48
N ALA A 101 10.68 -3.51 4.71
CA ALA A 101 10.58 -3.94 3.31
C ALA A 101 11.72 -3.36 2.45
N VAL A 102 12.06 -2.08 2.64
CA VAL A 102 13.17 -1.41 1.96
C VAL A 102 14.51 -2.05 2.35
N ALA A 103 14.74 -2.31 3.63
CA ALA A 103 15.95 -2.97 4.13
C ALA A 103 16.11 -4.39 3.56
N PHE A 104 15.04 -5.19 3.56
CA PHE A 104 15.07 -6.52 2.95
C PHE A 104 15.28 -6.47 1.44
N THR A 105 14.69 -5.49 0.73
CA THR A 105 14.95 -5.29 -0.71
C THR A 105 16.41 -5.00 -0.99
N TYR A 106 17.04 -4.14 -0.18
CA TYR A 106 18.48 -3.89 -0.24
C TYR A 106 19.29 -5.18 -0.03
N MET A 107 18.96 -5.94 1.03
CA MET A 107 19.67 -7.17 1.34
C MET A 107 19.51 -8.24 0.27
N LEU A 108 18.31 -8.37 -0.32
CA LEU A 108 18.05 -9.26 -1.45
C LEU A 108 18.83 -8.85 -2.69
N GLY A 109 18.81 -7.58 -3.06
CA GLY A 109 19.53 -7.06 -4.22
C GLY A 109 21.05 -7.22 -4.09
N LYS A 110 21.58 -6.94 -2.90
CA LYS A 110 22.98 -7.19 -2.56
C LYS A 110 23.36 -8.65 -2.74
N ARG A 111 22.48 -9.56 -2.32
CA ARG A 111 22.76 -11.00 -2.34
C ARG A 111 22.59 -11.62 -3.71
N LEU A 112 21.54 -11.28 -4.41
CA LEU A 112 21.25 -11.82 -5.75
C LEU A 112 22.18 -11.25 -6.82
N PHE A 113 22.60 -10.01 -6.66
CA PHE A 113 23.38 -9.27 -7.64
C PHE A 113 24.61 -8.60 -6.99
N ASN A 114 24.43 -7.38 -6.49
CA ASN A 114 25.49 -6.58 -5.89
C ASN A 114 24.91 -5.46 -5.00
N PRO A 115 25.72 -4.80 -4.13
CA PRO A 115 25.24 -3.74 -3.25
C PRO A 115 24.61 -2.55 -3.99
N ALA A 116 25.11 -2.16 -5.17
CA ALA A 116 24.58 -1.01 -5.91
C ALA A 116 23.15 -1.31 -6.42
N THR A 117 22.93 -2.51 -6.97
CA THR A 117 21.59 -2.98 -7.37
C THR A 117 20.62 -2.97 -6.18
N GLY A 118 21.09 -3.46 -5.01
CA GLY A 118 20.27 -3.46 -3.80
C GLY A 118 19.88 -2.04 -3.35
N ILE A 119 20.82 -1.09 -3.37
CA ILE A 119 20.55 0.32 -2.99
C ILE A 119 19.52 0.94 -3.94
N ILE A 120 19.73 0.81 -5.26
CA ILE A 120 18.84 1.41 -6.26
C ILE A 120 17.42 0.82 -6.14
N ALA A 121 17.29 -0.50 -6.04
CA ALA A 121 16.00 -1.17 -5.88
C ALA A 121 15.27 -0.75 -4.59
N ALA A 122 16.01 -0.61 -3.49
CA ALA A 122 15.47 -0.16 -2.22
C ALA A 122 14.98 1.30 -2.28
N ILE A 123 15.70 2.19 -2.98
CA ILE A 123 15.27 3.57 -3.22
C ILE A 123 14.00 3.59 -4.06
N PHE A 124 13.93 2.80 -5.13
CA PHE A 124 12.71 2.71 -5.94
C PHE A 124 11.51 2.23 -5.11
N LEU A 125 11.68 1.19 -4.30
CA LEU A 125 10.60 0.72 -3.43
C LEU A 125 10.17 1.79 -2.44
N SER A 126 11.13 2.50 -1.84
CA SER A 126 10.86 3.55 -0.86
C SER A 126 10.09 4.72 -1.46
N LEU A 127 10.43 5.15 -2.68
CA LEU A 127 9.88 6.37 -3.28
C LEU A 127 8.74 6.10 -4.26
N SER A 128 8.35 4.85 -4.47
CA SER A 128 7.21 4.50 -5.33
C SER A 128 5.89 4.88 -4.67
N GLU A 129 4.93 5.31 -5.49
CA GLU A 129 3.63 5.83 -5.06
C GLU A 129 2.89 4.88 -4.13
N SER A 130 2.64 3.65 -4.54
CA SER A 130 1.84 2.71 -3.75
C SER A 130 2.48 2.37 -2.39
N PRO A 131 3.77 1.96 -2.29
CA PRO A 131 4.45 1.78 -1.00
C PRO A 131 4.48 3.05 -0.16
N PHE A 132 4.60 4.22 -0.78
CA PHE A 132 4.64 5.50 -0.09
C PHE A 132 3.29 5.81 0.58
N ILE A 133 2.20 5.83 -0.20
CA ILE A 133 0.86 6.19 0.29
C ILE A 133 0.36 5.19 1.33
N HIS A 134 0.53 3.89 1.08
CA HIS A 134 0.02 2.86 2.00
C HIS A 134 0.83 2.73 3.28
N SER A 135 2.08 3.21 3.31
CA SER A 135 2.84 3.31 4.55
C SER A 135 2.40 4.48 5.44
N ILE A 136 2.11 5.65 4.88
CA ILE A 136 1.61 6.78 5.68
C ILE A 136 0.18 6.55 6.20
N ASN A 137 -0.55 5.61 5.62
CA ASN A 137 -1.93 5.26 6.00
C ASN A 137 -2.03 4.00 6.87
N SER A 138 -0.93 3.35 7.20
CA SER A 138 -0.92 2.08 7.94
C SER A 138 -1.80 0.98 7.33
N ALA A 139 -1.76 0.83 6.00
CA ALA A 139 -2.39 -0.30 5.33
C ALA A 139 -1.67 -1.62 5.66
N SER A 140 -2.31 -2.74 5.43
CA SER A 140 -1.72 -4.08 5.64
C SER A 140 -0.61 -4.43 4.64
N ASP A 141 -0.56 -3.70 3.52
CA ASP A 141 0.36 -3.96 2.40
C ASP A 141 1.85 -3.84 2.77
N PRO A 142 2.32 -2.79 3.49
CA PRO A 142 3.71 -2.71 3.94
C PRO A 142 4.11 -3.85 4.87
N GLY A 143 3.23 -4.23 5.80
CA GLY A 143 3.47 -5.33 6.74
C GLY A 143 3.62 -6.68 6.04
N SER A 144 2.66 -7.02 5.19
CA SER A 144 2.70 -8.26 4.42
C SER A 144 3.92 -8.32 3.49
N LEU A 145 4.27 -7.19 2.85
CA LEU A 145 5.45 -7.09 2.00
C LEU A 145 6.76 -7.30 2.78
N ALA A 146 6.90 -6.64 3.93
CA ALA A 146 8.07 -6.80 4.79
C ALA A 146 8.28 -8.27 5.21
N MET A 147 7.19 -8.94 5.62
CA MET A 147 7.24 -10.35 6.01
C MET A 147 7.60 -11.26 4.83
N LEU A 148 7.03 -11.04 3.64
CA LEU A 148 7.38 -11.80 2.43
C LEU A 148 8.87 -11.64 2.07
N LEU A 149 9.36 -10.40 2.04
CA LEU A 149 10.76 -10.12 1.69
C LEU A 149 11.73 -10.72 2.72
N GLY A 150 11.37 -10.66 4.00
CA GLY A 150 12.09 -11.34 5.07
C GLY A 150 12.12 -12.86 4.88
N ALA A 151 10.97 -13.46 4.53
CA ALA A 151 10.88 -14.89 4.24
C ALA A 151 11.81 -15.30 3.09
N ILE A 152 11.79 -14.54 1.98
CA ILE A 152 12.67 -14.82 0.83
C ILE A 152 14.15 -14.65 1.21
N TYR A 153 14.48 -13.60 1.98
CA TYR A 153 15.86 -13.36 2.41
C TYR A 153 16.39 -14.50 3.30
N LEU A 154 15.59 -14.94 4.27
CA LEU A 154 15.95 -16.06 5.16
C LEU A 154 16.04 -17.38 4.38
N MET A 155 15.18 -17.58 3.36
CA MET A 155 15.29 -18.73 2.46
C MET A 155 16.63 -18.73 1.72
N LEU A 156 17.05 -17.57 1.20
CA LEU A 156 18.37 -17.45 0.58
C LEU A 156 19.50 -17.72 1.58
N LEU A 157 19.41 -17.24 2.84
CA LEU A 157 20.36 -17.56 3.90
C LEU A 157 20.42 -19.06 4.15
N PHE A 158 19.27 -19.70 4.30
CA PHE A 158 19.21 -21.15 4.47
C PHE A 158 19.93 -21.91 3.36
N LEU A 159 19.77 -21.49 2.11
CA LEU A 159 20.45 -22.15 0.98
C LEU A 159 21.98 -22.07 1.05
N ASP A 160 22.55 -21.07 1.74
CA ASP A 160 24.00 -20.98 1.93
C ASP A 160 24.48 -21.65 3.20
N THR A 161 23.73 -21.52 4.30
CA THR A 161 24.14 -21.93 5.64
C THR A 161 23.62 -23.31 6.05
N GLU A 162 22.55 -23.77 5.41
CA GLU A 162 21.75 -24.94 5.81
C GLU A 162 21.25 -24.85 7.27
N SER A 163 21.12 -23.63 7.80
CA SER A 163 20.67 -23.38 9.17
C SER A 163 19.20 -23.77 9.34
N PRO A 164 18.88 -24.72 10.27
CA PRO A 164 17.48 -25.06 10.57
C PRO A 164 16.64 -23.87 10.99
N LEU A 165 17.25 -22.92 11.71
CA LEU A 165 16.58 -21.71 12.17
C LEU A 165 16.18 -20.80 11.00
N ASP A 166 17.05 -20.63 10.00
CA ASP A 166 16.74 -19.81 8.82
C ASP A 166 15.58 -20.40 8.03
N MET A 167 15.51 -21.73 7.90
CA MET A 167 14.40 -22.42 7.27
C MET A 167 13.08 -22.21 8.02
N PHE A 168 13.10 -22.45 9.33
CA PHE A 168 11.93 -22.27 10.20
C PHE A 168 11.44 -20.81 10.14
N LEU A 169 12.33 -19.83 10.33
CA LEU A 169 11.98 -18.41 10.34
C LEU A 169 11.50 -17.92 8.96
N SER A 170 12.03 -18.46 7.87
CA SER A 170 11.57 -18.14 6.51
C SER A 170 10.08 -18.47 6.36
N PHE A 171 9.69 -19.69 6.69
CA PHE A 171 8.28 -20.10 6.58
C PHE A 171 7.39 -19.46 7.66
N PHE A 172 7.91 -19.20 8.85
CA PHE A 172 7.21 -18.44 9.87
C PHE A 172 6.87 -17.02 9.40
N MET A 173 7.83 -16.31 8.83
CA MET A 173 7.58 -14.97 8.24
C MET A 173 6.62 -15.02 7.07
N LEU A 174 6.65 -16.08 6.24
CA LEU A 174 5.66 -16.25 5.19
C LEU A 174 4.25 -16.47 5.77
N GLY A 175 4.11 -17.23 6.85
CA GLY A 175 2.86 -17.37 7.60
C GLY A 175 2.37 -16.03 8.17
N LEU A 176 3.28 -15.23 8.72
CA LEU A 176 2.93 -13.87 9.16
C LEU A 176 2.49 -12.97 8.00
N ALA A 177 3.10 -13.08 6.81
CA ALA A 177 2.65 -12.33 5.63
C ALA A 177 1.18 -12.62 5.29
N PHE A 178 0.75 -13.88 5.40
CA PHE A 178 -0.65 -14.29 5.26
C PHE A 178 -1.55 -13.70 6.33
N VAL A 179 -1.07 -13.57 7.58
CA VAL A 179 -1.82 -12.96 8.69
C VAL A 179 -2.04 -11.45 8.47
N PHE A 180 -1.21 -10.80 7.70
CA PHE A 180 -1.47 -9.42 7.24
C PHE A 180 -2.43 -9.38 6.05
N ARG A 181 -2.32 -10.34 5.09
CA ARG A 181 -3.15 -10.40 3.88
C ARG A 181 -3.31 -11.82 3.35
N TRP A 182 -4.55 -12.26 3.17
CA TRP A 182 -4.90 -13.61 2.70
C TRP A 182 -4.20 -14.02 1.39
N ASN A 183 -4.05 -13.10 0.44
CA ASN A 183 -3.50 -13.40 -0.87
C ASN A 183 -2.01 -13.76 -0.85
N TYR A 184 -1.31 -13.58 0.28
CA TYR A 184 0.08 -13.98 0.41
C TYR A 184 0.27 -15.51 0.53
N VAL A 185 -0.81 -16.28 0.66
CA VAL A 185 -0.76 -17.75 0.54
C VAL A 185 -0.17 -18.20 -0.81
N PHE A 186 -0.35 -17.42 -1.88
CA PHE A 186 0.19 -17.71 -3.21
C PHE A 186 1.72 -17.71 -3.27
N PHE A 187 2.40 -17.17 -2.26
CA PHE A 187 3.88 -17.19 -2.19
C PHE A 187 4.43 -18.46 -1.53
N LEU A 188 3.59 -19.28 -0.92
CA LEU A 188 4.01 -20.60 -0.43
C LEU A 188 4.47 -21.50 -1.60
N PRO A 189 3.67 -21.71 -2.68
CA PRO A 189 4.16 -22.43 -3.86
C PRO A 189 5.39 -21.79 -4.50
N MET A 190 5.54 -20.45 -4.47
CA MET A 190 6.72 -19.77 -5.00
C MET A 190 8.01 -20.24 -4.30
N LEU A 191 8.03 -20.24 -2.96
CA LEU A 191 9.19 -20.72 -2.20
C LEU A 191 9.47 -22.20 -2.44
N LEU A 192 8.43 -23.02 -2.54
CA LEU A 192 8.58 -24.44 -2.86
C LEU A 192 9.14 -24.68 -4.27
N ILE A 193 8.67 -23.92 -5.28
CA ILE A 193 9.20 -23.95 -6.64
C ILE A 193 10.67 -23.51 -6.65
N TYR A 194 11.02 -22.46 -5.91
CA TYR A 194 12.39 -21.99 -5.85
C TYR A 194 13.34 -23.03 -5.21
N LEU A 195 12.92 -23.63 -4.11
CA LEU A 195 13.64 -24.74 -3.49
C LEU A 195 13.79 -25.91 -4.45
N SER A 196 12.73 -26.22 -5.24
CA SER A 196 12.72 -27.29 -6.22
C SER A 196 13.66 -27.03 -7.39
N GLY A 197 13.71 -25.83 -7.89
CA GLY A 197 14.56 -25.43 -9.02
C GLY A 197 16.03 -25.27 -8.65
N HIS A 198 16.33 -25.05 -7.37
CA HIS A 198 17.69 -24.97 -6.88
C HIS A 198 18.25 -26.40 -6.72
N ARG A 199 19.45 -26.69 -7.29
CA ARG A 199 20.08 -28.04 -7.32
C ARG A 199 20.16 -28.76 -5.96
N ARG A 200 19.84 -28.08 -4.86
CA ARG A 200 19.83 -28.58 -3.48
C ARG A 200 18.48 -29.19 -3.03
N ILE A 201 17.54 -29.41 -3.92
CA ILE A 201 16.26 -30.09 -3.60
C ILE A 201 16.46 -31.45 -2.96
N TRP A 202 17.58 -32.10 -3.26
CA TRP A 202 17.99 -33.33 -2.59
C TRP A 202 18.02 -33.20 -1.07
N VAL A 203 18.13 -31.95 -0.56
CA VAL A 203 18.04 -31.67 0.89
C VAL A 203 16.64 -32.00 1.43
N PHE A 204 15.58 -31.77 0.66
CA PHE A 204 14.23 -32.16 1.06
C PHE A 204 14.04 -33.69 1.05
N HIS A 205 14.57 -34.37 0.04
CA HIS A 205 14.54 -35.84 -0.01
C HIS A 205 15.46 -36.50 1.03
N LEU A 206 16.60 -35.89 1.31
CA LEU A 206 17.58 -36.46 2.24
C LEU A 206 17.35 -36.04 3.71
N LYS A 207 16.65 -34.93 3.96
CA LYS A 207 16.40 -34.42 5.31
C LYS A 207 14.93 -34.00 5.46
N PRO A 208 13.99 -34.96 5.69
CA PRO A 208 12.59 -34.65 5.94
C PRO A 208 12.38 -33.68 7.11
N PHE A 209 13.37 -33.58 7.98
CA PHE A 209 13.45 -32.61 9.08
C PHE A 209 13.28 -31.15 8.62
N PHE A 210 13.88 -30.75 7.50
CA PHE A 210 13.71 -29.39 6.99
C PHE A 210 12.29 -29.14 6.45
N GLY A 211 11.65 -30.16 5.89
CA GLY A 211 10.25 -30.08 5.49
C GLY A 211 9.32 -29.91 6.70
N LEU A 212 9.58 -30.63 7.78
CA LEU A 212 8.86 -30.46 9.05
C LEU A 212 9.07 -29.07 9.64
N LEU A 213 10.30 -28.55 9.65
CA LEU A 213 10.59 -27.19 10.13
C LEU A 213 9.86 -26.12 9.32
N ALA A 214 9.84 -26.25 7.99
CA ALA A 214 9.09 -25.37 7.12
C ALA A 214 7.58 -25.41 7.43
N PHE A 215 7.02 -26.62 7.55
CA PHE A 215 5.62 -26.81 7.89
C PHE A 215 5.27 -26.20 9.26
N PHE A 216 6.04 -26.51 10.30
CA PHE A 216 5.80 -25.96 11.65
C PHE A 216 6.02 -24.45 11.70
N GLY A 217 7.03 -23.92 11.00
CA GLY A 217 7.25 -22.48 10.89
C GLY A 217 6.04 -21.78 10.28
N TYR A 218 5.55 -22.27 9.13
CA TYR A 218 4.38 -21.71 8.47
C TYR A 218 3.11 -21.85 9.34
N LEU A 219 2.88 -23.03 9.91
CA LEU A 219 1.72 -23.29 10.77
C LEU A 219 1.72 -22.34 11.98
N LEU A 220 2.87 -22.19 12.66
CA LEU A 220 2.99 -21.25 13.79
C LEU A 220 2.72 -19.80 13.33
N GLY A 221 3.25 -19.43 12.16
CA GLY A 221 3.02 -18.09 11.59
C GLY A 221 1.55 -17.77 11.36
N ILE A 222 0.75 -18.74 10.91
CA ILE A 222 -0.69 -18.53 10.63
C ILE A 222 -1.60 -18.81 11.84
N THR A 223 -1.08 -19.41 12.93
CA THR A 223 -1.89 -19.91 14.07
C THR A 223 -2.80 -18.82 14.64
N ILE A 224 -2.28 -17.59 14.82
CA ILE A 224 -3.08 -16.50 15.38
C ILE A 224 -4.32 -16.20 14.52
N GLN A 225 -4.20 -16.30 13.20
CA GLN A 225 -5.32 -16.10 12.30
C GLN A 225 -6.31 -17.25 12.35
N LEU A 226 -5.82 -18.50 12.44
CA LEU A 226 -6.68 -19.68 12.56
C LEU A 226 -7.50 -19.64 13.86
N VAL A 227 -6.87 -19.23 14.97
CA VAL A 227 -7.54 -19.05 16.26
C VAL A 227 -8.58 -17.93 16.18
N THR A 228 -8.22 -16.80 15.57
CA THR A 228 -9.15 -15.68 15.37
C THR A 228 -10.35 -16.09 14.51
N ASN A 229 -10.13 -16.78 13.40
CA ASN A 229 -11.20 -17.29 12.55
C ASN A 229 -12.12 -18.27 13.31
N TYR A 230 -11.52 -19.21 14.02
CA TYR A 230 -12.30 -20.17 14.82
C TYR A 230 -13.17 -19.46 15.85
N SER A 231 -12.65 -18.43 16.53
CA SER A 231 -13.41 -17.67 17.53
C SER A 231 -14.59 -16.90 16.96
N HIS A 232 -14.50 -16.47 15.69
CA HIS A 232 -15.55 -15.68 15.03
C HIS A 232 -16.53 -16.52 14.20
N PHE A 233 -16.04 -17.57 13.55
CA PHE A 233 -16.80 -18.34 12.57
C PHE A 233 -17.05 -19.80 12.97
N GLY A 234 -16.43 -20.27 14.06
CA GLY A 234 -16.46 -21.70 14.42
C GLY A 234 -15.63 -22.60 13.50
N ASN A 235 -14.99 -22.02 12.47
CA ASN A 235 -14.16 -22.72 11.48
C ASN A 235 -12.84 -21.96 11.29
N PRO A 236 -11.68 -22.58 11.56
CA PRO A 236 -10.39 -21.90 11.45
C PRO A 236 -10.00 -21.50 10.00
N PHE A 237 -10.60 -22.16 8.99
CA PHE A 237 -10.31 -21.89 7.57
C PHE A 237 -11.32 -20.94 6.92
N GLU A 238 -12.34 -20.52 7.63
CA GLU A 238 -13.27 -19.53 7.13
C GLU A 238 -12.64 -18.14 7.16
N ILE A 239 -12.79 -17.40 6.05
CA ILE A 239 -12.31 -16.04 5.93
C ILE A 239 -13.51 -15.07 5.92
N GLY A 240 -13.36 -13.92 6.55
CA GLY A 240 -14.45 -12.93 6.65
C GLY A 240 -15.03 -12.47 5.30
N TYR A 241 -14.27 -12.58 4.22
CA TYR A 241 -14.78 -12.32 2.86
C TYR A 241 -15.86 -13.32 2.41
N GLY A 242 -15.88 -14.54 2.94
CA GLY A 242 -16.91 -15.54 2.62
C GLY A 242 -18.31 -15.16 3.12
N GLN A 243 -18.38 -14.28 4.14
CA GLN A 243 -19.66 -13.77 4.67
C GLN A 243 -20.22 -12.58 3.89
N LEU A 244 -19.42 -12.01 3.02
CA LEU A 244 -19.88 -10.99 2.10
C LEU A 244 -20.44 -11.71 0.89
N ASP A 245 -21.58 -11.27 0.41
CA ASP A 245 -22.22 -11.84 -0.78
C ASP A 245 -21.42 -11.53 -2.06
N TYR A 246 -20.14 -11.92 -2.00
CA TYR A 246 -19.21 -11.89 -3.13
C TYR A 246 -19.29 -13.17 -3.98
N SER A 247 -20.23 -14.05 -3.69
CA SER A 247 -20.36 -15.32 -4.41
C SER A 247 -20.44 -15.13 -5.92
N GLU A 248 -21.14 -14.08 -6.36
CA GLU A 248 -21.19 -13.71 -7.79
C GLU A 248 -19.86 -13.14 -8.33
N GLN A 249 -19.04 -12.51 -7.48
CA GLN A 249 -17.74 -11.95 -7.89
C GLN A 249 -16.64 -13.02 -7.93
N PHE A 250 -16.83 -14.15 -7.27
CA PHE A 250 -15.88 -15.25 -7.21
C PHE A 250 -16.13 -16.32 -8.30
N VAL A 251 -17.02 -16.09 -9.24
CA VAL A 251 -17.17 -16.96 -10.41
C VAL A 251 -15.96 -16.81 -11.32
N PHE A 252 -15.26 -17.92 -11.58
CA PHE A 252 -14.15 -17.95 -12.53
C PHE A 252 -14.60 -17.47 -13.90
N ASN A 253 -14.11 -16.33 -14.34
CA ASN A 253 -14.34 -15.79 -15.67
C ASN A 253 -13.00 -15.59 -16.38
N GLY A 254 -12.67 -16.51 -17.26
CA GLY A 254 -11.40 -16.51 -18.00
C GLY A 254 -11.14 -15.23 -18.79
N PHE A 255 -12.20 -14.57 -19.29
CA PHE A 255 -12.06 -13.30 -19.99
C PHE A 255 -11.66 -12.15 -19.04
N ILE A 256 -12.24 -12.09 -17.84
CA ILE A 256 -11.84 -11.11 -16.82
C ILE A 256 -10.40 -11.34 -16.39
N TYR A 257 -9.98 -12.57 -16.21
CA TYR A 257 -8.60 -12.91 -15.88
C TYR A 257 -7.63 -12.45 -16.96
N LEU A 258 -7.89 -12.79 -18.23
CA LEU A 258 -7.06 -12.36 -19.36
C LEU A 258 -6.99 -10.84 -19.45
N LYS A 259 -8.12 -10.15 -19.34
CA LYS A 259 -8.19 -8.69 -19.32
C LYS A 259 -7.35 -8.09 -18.19
N ASN A 260 -7.40 -8.68 -17.00
CA ASN A 260 -6.63 -8.19 -15.85
C ASN A 260 -5.13 -8.48 -16.00
N ILE A 261 -4.73 -9.63 -16.54
CA ILE A 261 -3.33 -9.92 -16.88
C ILE A 261 -2.80 -8.89 -17.88
N LEU A 262 -3.54 -8.61 -18.94
CA LEU A 262 -3.14 -7.59 -19.93
C LEU A 262 -3.04 -6.19 -19.30
N ARG A 263 -3.92 -5.86 -18.38
CA ARG A 263 -3.84 -4.61 -17.61
C ARG A 263 -2.61 -4.55 -16.71
N ILE A 264 -2.22 -5.65 -16.06
CA ILE A 264 -0.99 -5.71 -15.26
C ILE A 264 0.22 -5.46 -16.17
N ILE A 265 0.30 -6.17 -17.30
CA ILE A 265 1.38 -6.00 -18.27
C ILE A 265 1.43 -4.55 -18.76
N TYR A 266 0.29 -3.98 -19.15
CA TYR A 266 0.20 -2.59 -19.58
C TYR A 266 0.68 -1.62 -18.49
N ARG A 267 0.22 -1.77 -17.26
CA ARG A 267 0.63 -0.91 -16.14
C ARG A 267 2.13 -1.03 -15.84
N VAL A 268 2.65 -2.25 -15.81
CA VAL A 268 4.07 -2.48 -15.53
C VAL A 268 4.98 -1.90 -16.61
N LEU A 269 4.60 -2.02 -17.89
CA LEU A 269 5.46 -1.64 -19.01
C LEU A 269 5.27 -0.19 -19.47
N PHE A 270 4.08 0.37 -19.36
CA PHE A 270 3.72 1.61 -20.05
C PHE A 270 3.21 2.72 -19.13
N THR A 271 3.07 2.49 -17.82
CA THR A 271 2.64 3.54 -16.89
C THR A 271 3.71 3.86 -15.85
N TRP A 272 3.65 5.09 -15.34
CA TRP A 272 4.52 5.54 -14.25
C TRP A 272 3.99 5.14 -12.87
N ASP A 273 2.85 4.46 -12.81
CA ASP A 273 2.17 4.09 -11.55
C ASP A 273 2.99 3.12 -10.69
N PHE A 274 3.70 2.22 -11.37
CA PHE A 274 4.43 1.13 -10.71
C PHE A 274 5.88 1.09 -11.08
N PHE A 275 6.10 1.11 -12.39
CA PHE A 275 7.37 0.76 -12.98
C PHE A 275 7.58 1.72 -14.12
N SER A 276 8.51 2.65 -13.96
CA SER A 276 8.86 3.54 -15.05
C SER A 276 9.11 2.72 -16.32
N PRO A 277 8.57 3.11 -17.49
CA PRO A 277 8.89 2.44 -18.75
C PRO A 277 10.39 2.31 -19.02
N LEU A 278 11.17 3.29 -18.54
CA LEU A 278 12.64 3.24 -18.58
C LEU A 278 13.19 2.10 -17.73
N LEU A 279 12.63 1.90 -16.53
CA LEU A 279 13.06 0.82 -15.67
C LEU A 279 12.72 -0.56 -16.27
N ALA A 280 11.60 -0.66 -16.99
CA ALA A 280 11.23 -1.87 -17.74
C ALA A 280 12.27 -2.15 -18.84
N MET A 281 12.69 -1.13 -19.58
CA MET A 281 13.74 -1.25 -20.60
C MET A 281 15.06 -1.74 -19.99
N PHE A 282 15.50 -1.16 -18.88
CA PHE A 282 16.67 -1.65 -18.15
C PHE A 282 16.47 -3.08 -17.63
N GLY A 283 15.27 -3.44 -17.23
CA GLY A 283 14.91 -4.82 -16.84
C GLY A 283 15.15 -5.82 -17.97
N VAL A 284 14.75 -5.48 -19.19
CA VAL A 284 15.04 -6.32 -20.38
C VAL A 284 16.54 -6.51 -20.58
N LEU A 285 17.33 -5.44 -20.46
CA LEU A 285 18.81 -5.52 -20.57
C LEU A 285 19.39 -6.45 -19.50
N ALA A 286 18.89 -6.36 -18.26
CA ALA A 286 19.31 -7.27 -17.19
C ALA A 286 18.97 -8.72 -17.49
N ILE A 287 17.74 -9.00 -17.95
CA ILE A 287 17.28 -10.35 -18.30
C ILE A 287 18.18 -10.97 -19.39
N LEU A 288 18.47 -10.22 -20.45
CA LEU A 288 19.36 -10.67 -21.51
C LEU A 288 20.78 -10.97 -21.00
N GLY A 289 21.31 -10.12 -20.10
CA GLY A 289 22.60 -10.33 -19.46
C GLY A 289 22.63 -11.58 -18.59
N LEU A 290 21.65 -11.74 -17.70
CA LEU A 290 21.52 -12.89 -16.81
C LEU A 290 21.33 -14.20 -17.59
N TRP A 291 20.59 -14.14 -18.71
CA TRP A 291 20.44 -15.29 -19.62
C TRP A 291 21.77 -15.75 -20.20
N LYS A 292 22.57 -14.79 -20.70
CA LYS A 292 23.93 -15.07 -21.22
C LYS A 292 24.85 -15.64 -20.13
N GLU A 293 24.73 -15.16 -18.90
CA GLU A 293 25.52 -15.61 -17.74
C GLU A 293 24.99 -16.93 -17.14
N LYS A 294 23.90 -17.47 -17.66
CA LYS A 294 23.26 -18.71 -17.20
C LYS A 294 22.84 -18.65 -15.71
N ARG A 295 22.47 -17.46 -15.21
CA ARG A 295 22.01 -17.24 -13.83
C ARG A 295 20.60 -17.82 -13.62
N ARG A 296 20.47 -19.14 -13.74
CA ARG A 296 19.21 -19.88 -13.57
C ARG A 296 18.63 -19.73 -12.17
N ASP A 297 19.48 -19.60 -11.16
CA ASP A 297 19.12 -19.34 -9.78
C ASP A 297 18.20 -18.12 -9.63
N VAL A 298 18.54 -17.02 -10.28
CA VAL A 298 17.75 -15.78 -10.27
C VAL A 298 16.39 -15.98 -10.99
N PHE A 299 16.38 -16.66 -12.13
CA PHE A 299 15.15 -16.91 -12.90
C PHE A 299 14.17 -17.79 -12.13
N TRP A 300 14.66 -18.85 -11.45
CA TRP A 300 13.82 -19.71 -10.61
C TRP A 300 13.19 -18.99 -9.42
N LEU A 301 13.74 -17.87 -8.98
CA LEU A 301 13.14 -17.02 -7.96
C LEU A 301 12.19 -15.98 -8.56
N ILE A 302 12.70 -15.18 -9.51
CA ILE A 302 12.00 -13.97 -9.99
C ILE A 302 10.75 -14.32 -10.80
N ILE A 303 10.81 -15.32 -11.69
CA ILE A 303 9.68 -15.67 -12.55
C ILE A 303 8.48 -16.18 -11.71
N PRO A 304 8.62 -17.19 -10.84
CA PRO A 304 7.51 -17.60 -9.99
C PRO A 304 7.01 -16.49 -9.07
N TRP A 305 7.89 -15.62 -8.58
CA TRP A 305 7.51 -14.49 -7.76
C TRP A 305 6.59 -13.52 -8.51
N VAL A 306 6.98 -13.08 -9.71
CA VAL A 306 6.15 -12.18 -10.52
C VAL A 306 4.86 -12.87 -10.97
N VAL A 307 4.92 -14.12 -11.42
CA VAL A 307 3.74 -14.86 -11.91
C VAL A 307 2.74 -15.08 -10.79
N LEU A 308 3.15 -15.69 -9.68
CA LEU A 308 2.24 -16.00 -8.58
C LEU A 308 1.76 -14.74 -7.85
N GLY A 309 2.62 -13.72 -7.72
CA GLY A 309 2.22 -12.41 -7.22
C GLY A 309 1.18 -11.74 -8.11
N SER A 310 1.30 -11.85 -9.43
CA SER A 310 0.29 -11.34 -10.37
C SER A 310 -1.00 -12.14 -10.27
N LEU A 311 -0.93 -13.47 -10.23
CA LEU A 311 -2.10 -14.34 -10.08
C LEU A 311 -2.87 -14.09 -8.79
N SER A 312 -2.17 -13.76 -7.70
CA SER A 312 -2.81 -13.44 -6.41
C SER A 312 -3.77 -12.24 -6.46
N VAL A 313 -3.65 -11.38 -7.48
CA VAL A 313 -4.40 -10.13 -7.60
C VAL A 313 -5.29 -10.04 -8.83
N VAL A 314 -5.08 -10.89 -9.82
CA VAL A 314 -5.88 -10.92 -11.06
C VAL A 314 -7.37 -11.04 -10.76
N TYR A 315 -7.69 -11.71 -9.68
CA TYR A 315 -9.03 -11.96 -9.20
C TYR A 315 -9.75 -10.69 -8.68
N PHE A 316 -9.04 -9.87 -7.89
CA PHE A 316 -9.63 -8.68 -7.23
C PHE A 316 -9.63 -7.41 -8.09
N GLY A 317 -9.13 -7.49 -9.32
CA GLY A 317 -8.90 -6.33 -10.17
C GLY A 317 -7.53 -5.68 -9.93
N VAL A 318 -7.06 -4.95 -10.95
CA VAL A 318 -5.70 -4.40 -10.99
C VAL A 318 -5.67 -3.04 -10.29
N LYS A 319 -5.65 -3.08 -8.95
CA LYS A 319 -5.39 -1.88 -8.14
C LYS A 319 -3.88 -1.77 -7.85
N PRO A 320 -3.28 -0.57 -7.89
CA PRO A 320 -1.85 -0.37 -7.61
C PRO A 320 -1.36 -1.05 -6.33
N ARG A 321 -2.06 -0.89 -5.23
CA ARG A 321 -1.67 -1.46 -3.94
C ARG A 321 -1.58 -2.99 -3.95
N LEU A 322 -2.46 -3.65 -4.70
CA LEU A 322 -2.49 -5.11 -4.76
C LEU A 322 -1.30 -5.70 -5.52
N LEU A 323 -0.66 -4.89 -6.39
CA LEU A 323 0.55 -5.28 -7.13
C LEU A 323 1.84 -5.02 -6.32
N MET A 324 1.75 -4.48 -5.12
CA MET A 324 2.92 -4.20 -4.27
C MET A 324 3.85 -5.43 -4.10
N PRO A 325 3.35 -6.67 -3.97
CA PRO A 325 4.23 -7.85 -3.85
C PRO A 325 5.15 -8.10 -5.05
N ILE A 326 4.77 -7.66 -6.25
CA ILE A 326 5.60 -7.86 -7.46
C ILE A 326 6.56 -6.70 -7.74
N MET A 327 6.46 -5.58 -7.03
CA MET A 327 7.35 -4.44 -7.21
C MET A 327 8.83 -4.76 -6.89
N PRO A 328 9.17 -5.41 -5.76
CA PRO A 328 10.57 -5.69 -5.44
C PRO A 328 11.31 -6.50 -6.51
N PRO A 329 10.79 -7.63 -7.04
CA PRO A 329 11.49 -8.36 -8.08
C PRO A 329 11.68 -7.53 -9.37
N LEU A 330 10.70 -6.68 -9.73
CA LEU A 330 10.81 -5.79 -10.88
C LEU A 330 11.86 -4.70 -10.64
N TYR A 331 11.89 -4.10 -9.44
CA TYR A 331 12.92 -3.11 -9.08
C TYR A 331 14.30 -3.72 -9.03
N LEU A 332 14.44 -4.94 -8.52
CA LEU A 332 15.72 -5.66 -8.49
C LEU A 332 16.26 -5.88 -9.91
N ILE A 333 15.44 -6.38 -10.81
CA ILE A 333 15.85 -6.62 -12.21
C ILE A 333 16.13 -5.31 -12.94
N GLY A 334 15.26 -4.30 -12.83
CA GLY A 334 15.47 -3.00 -13.44
C GLY A 334 16.74 -2.30 -12.94
N SER A 335 16.98 -2.36 -11.62
CA SER A 335 18.20 -1.80 -11.01
C SER A 335 19.46 -2.51 -11.45
N GLU A 336 19.43 -3.83 -11.62
CA GLU A 336 20.55 -4.58 -12.19
C GLU A 336 20.85 -4.12 -13.62
N GLY A 337 19.82 -3.87 -14.43
CA GLY A 337 19.97 -3.31 -15.76
C GLY A 337 20.62 -1.93 -15.77
N ILE A 338 20.22 -1.05 -14.84
CA ILE A 338 20.84 0.27 -14.65
C ILE A 338 22.33 0.13 -14.31
N VAL A 339 22.66 -0.75 -13.38
CA VAL A 339 24.05 -1.01 -12.97
C VAL A 339 24.88 -1.52 -14.15
N ARG A 340 24.34 -2.46 -14.93
CA ARG A 340 25.01 -2.99 -16.14
C ARG A 340 25.20 -1.90 -17.21
N ALA A 341 24.21 -1.09 -17.48
CA ALA A 341 24.30 0.03 -18.40
C ALA A 341 25.38 1.02 -17.96
N PHE A 342 25.42 1.36 -16.67
CA PHE A 342 26.46 2.22 -16.11
C PHE A 342 27.87 1.69 -16.33
N TYR A 343 28.10 0.40 -16.07
CA TYR A 343 29.43 -0.19 -16.29
C TYR A 343 29.82 -0.21 -17.78
N SER A 344 28.86 -0.46 -18.66
CA SER A 344 29.07 -0.43 -20.10
C SER A 344 29.44 0.97 -20.58
N LEU A 345 28.71 1.99 -20.16
CA LEU A 345 28.98 3.39 -20.46
C LEU A 345 30.33 3.85 -19.89
N ARG A 346 30.62 3.51 -18.64
CA ARG A 346 31.91 3.85 -18.01
C ARG A 346 33.10 3.25 -18.78
N LYS A 347 32.97 2.01 -19.26
CA LYS A 347 33.97 1.37 -20.08
C LYS A 347 34.16 2.15 -21.37
N SER A 348 33.10 2.58 -22.04
CA SER A 348 33.17 3.39 -23.27
C SER A 348 33.78 4.76 -23.00
N PHE A 349 33.41 5.44 -21.90
CA PHE A 349 33.99 6.75 -21.55
C PHE A 349 35.45 6.67 -21.12
N SER A 350 35.90 5.61 -20.47
CA SER A 350 37.30 5.43 -20.14
C SER A 350 38.18 5.26 -21.40
N LEU A 351 37.62 4.71 -22.48
CA LEU A 351 38.26 4.64 -23.78
C LEU A 351 38.34 6.01 -24.45
N SER A 352 37.44 6.95 -24.11
CA SER A 352 37.45 8.34 -24.61
C SER A 352 38.20 9.34 -23.72
N GLY A 353 38.90 8.89 -22.67
CA GLY A 353 39.69 9.75 -21.78
C GLY A 353 38.88 10.49 -20.69
N VAL A 354 37.59 10.28 -20.59
CA VAL A 354 36.75 10.91 -19.56
C VAL A 354 37.01 10.30 -18.18
N SER A 355 37.22 11.13 -17.16
CA SER A 355 37.50 10.65 -15.82
C SER A 355 36.32 9.85 -15.24
N SER A 356 36.63 8.82 -14.46
CA SER A 356 35.61 7.96 -13.85
C SER A 356 34.68 8.70 -12.88
N ARG A 357 35.15 9.82 -12.29
CA ARG A 357 34.30 10.66 -11.39
C ARG A 357 33.27 11.44 -12.19
N VAL A 358 33.65 12.05 -13.31
CA VAL A 358 32.73 12.77 -14.20
C VAL A 358 31.67 11.83 -14.75
N SER A 359 32.06 10.64 -15.19
CA SER A 359 31.11 9.62 -15.66
C SER A 359 30.12 9.19 -14.57
N ALA A 360 30.57 9.04 -13.31
CA ALA A 360 29.70 8.69 -12.20
C ALA A 360 28.70 9.81 -11.87
N VAL A 361 29.17 11.07 -11.81
CA VAL A 361 28.30 12.23 -11.56
C VAL A 361 27.27 12.39 -12.68
N ALA A 362 27.69 12.31 -13.94
CA ALA A 362 26.77 12.40 -15.08
C ALA A 362 25.69 11.31 -15.03
N PHE A 363 26.05 10.09 -14.66
CA PHE A 363 25.11 8.99 -14.54
C PHE A 363 24.11 9.19 -13.39
N ILE A 364 24.57 9.66 -12.22
CA ILE A 364 23.71 9.98 -11.07
C ILE A 364 22.71 11.09 -11.45
N LEU A 365 23.20 12.18 -12.08
CA LEU A 365 22.35 13.28 -12.55
C LEU A 365 21.32 12.80 -13.58
N MET A 366 21.76 12.01 -14.56
CA MET A 366 20.84 11.43 -15.53
C MET A 366 19.80 10.53 -14.87
N GLY A 367 20.19 9.68 -13.92
CA GLY A 367 19.27 8.86 -13.15
C GLY A 367 18.26 9.70 -12.36
N PHE A 368 18.72 10.78 -11.72
CA PHE A 368 17.85 11.72 -11.01
C PHE A 368 16.83 12.36 -11.97
N ILE A 369 17.27 12.86 -13.12
CA ILE A 369 16.37 13.46 -14.12
C ILE A 369 15.35 12.44 -14.64
N LEU A 370 15.79 11.22 -14.97
CA LEU A 370 14.93 10.19 -15.54
C LEU A 370 13.88 9.65 -14.56
N PHE A 371 14.19 9.61 -13.26
CA PHE A 371 13.29 9.03 -12.24
C PHE A 371 12.61 10.06 -11.34
N SER A 372 13.01 11.34 -11.41
CA SER A 372 12.33 12.41 -10.67
C SER A 372 10.82 12.52 -10.96
N PRO A 373 10.31 12.28 -12.19
CA PRO A 373 8.87 12.32 -12.45
C PRO A 373 8.07 11.37 -11.57
N MET A 374 8.57 10.15 -11.34
CA MET A 374 7.92 9.19 -10.46
C MET A 374 7.83 9.70 -9.01
N PHE A 375 8.90 10.30 -8.50
CA PHE A 375 8.93 10.84 -7.15
C PHE A 375 8.03 12.07 -6.97
N VAL A 376 8.09 13.01 -7.94
CA VAL A 376 7.20 14.19 -7.94
C VAL A 376 5.74 13.76 -7.92
N ARG A 377 5.36 12.81 -8.77
CA ARG A 377 4.01 12.24 -8.79
C ARG A 377 3.62 11.65 -7.44
N THR A 378 4.52 10.86 -6.82
CA THR A 378 4.29 10.28 -5.50
C THR A 378 3.98 11.34 -4.45
N LEU A 379 4.75 12.44 -4.44
CA LEU A 379 4.55 13.55 -3.49
C LEU A 379 3.23 14.27 -3.73
N LEU A 380 2.88 14.57 -4.99
CA LEU A 380 1.62 15.22 -5.36
C LEU A 380 0.41 14.39 -4.91
N HIS A 381 0.42 13.11 -5.23
CA HIS A 381 -0.67 12.22 -4.87
C HIS A 381 -0.79 12.03 -3.35
N SER A 382 0.35 11.94 -2.66
CA SER A 382 0.36 11.86 -1.20
C SER A 382 -0.14 13.15 -0.54
N HIS A 383 0.18 14.31 -1.12
CA HIS A 383 -0.32 15.61 -0.64
C HIS A 383 -1.85 15.68 -0.74
N GLY A 384 -2.42 15.35 -1.90
CA GLY A 384 -3.88 15.31 -2.09
C GLY A 384 -4.58 14.38 -1.09
N HIS A 385 -4.06 13.17 -0.92
CA HIS A 385 -4.60 12.24 0.08
C HIS A 385 -4.47 12.75 1.52
N PHE A 386 -3.41 13.45 1.84
CA PHE A 386 -3.21 14.03 3.18
C PHE A 386 -4.18 15.19 3.42
N GLN A 387 -4.36 16.08 2.45
CA GLN A 387 -5.29 17.20 2.56
C GLN A 387 -6.74 16.74 2.74
N ASP A 388 -7.17 15.68 2.06
CA ASP A 388 -8.47 15.08 2.29
C ASP A 388 -8.71 14.67 3.75
N LYS A 389 -7.70 14.10 4.40
CA LYS A 389 -7.80 13.68 5.81
C LYS A 389 -7.96 14.87 6.74
N VAL A 390 -7.13 15.91 6.53
CA VAL A 390 -7.13 17.12 7.37
C VAL A 390 -8.47 17.81 7.28
N VAL A 391 -8.90 18.13 6.06
CA VAL A 391 -10.13 18.89 5.80
C VAL A 391 -11.37 18.14 6.26
N MET A 392 -11.42 16.85 6.04
CA MET A 392 -12.51 16.01 6.53
C MET A 392 -12.62 16.03 8.05
N GLN A 393 -11.48 15.87 8.73
CA GLN A 393 -11.47 15.87 10.20
C GLN A 393 -11.92 17.21 10.76
N GLU A 394 -11.51 18.32 10.16
CA GLU A 394 -11.94 19.66 10.53
C GLU A 394 -13.45 19.84 10.32
N ALA A 395 -13.97 19.40 9.17
CA ALA A 395 -15.40 19.46 8.88
C ALA A 395 -16.24 18.68 9.90
N PHE A 396 -15.81 17.47 10.26
CA PHE A 396 -16.54 16.67 11.25
C PHE A 396 -16.41 17.21 12.68
N ARG A 397 -15.25 17.78 13.08
CA ARG A 397 -15.11 18.45 14.39
C ARG A 397 -16.04 19.65 14.47
N TRP A 398 -15.99 20.51 13.44
CA TRP A 398 -16.90 21.66 13.39
C TRP A 398 -18.37 21.24 13.47
N ALA A 399 -18.76 20.18 12.74
CA ALA A 399 -20.10 19.65 12.82
C ALA A 399 -20.46 19.15 14.23
N GLY A 400 -19.51 18.55 14.95
CA GLY A 400 -19.67 18.17 16.35
C GLY A 400 -19.97 19.34 17.26
N ASP A 401 -19.21 20.43 17.09
CA ASP A 401 -19.27 21.59 17.97
C ASP A 401 -20.46 22.52 17.67
N ASN A 402 -20.89 22.62 16.41
CA ASN A 402 -21.83 23.66 15.95
C ASN A 402 -23.21 23.17 15.60
N ILE A 403 -23.46 21.86 15.46
CA ILE A 403 -24.80 21.34 15.20
C ILE A 403 -25.63 21.38 16.49
N PRO A 404 -26.77 22.10 16.56
CA PRO A 404 -27.42 22.48 17.82
C PRO A 404 -28.08 21.34 18.60
N THR A 405 -28.33 20.19 18.00
CA THR A 405 -29.11 19.11 18.65
C THR A 405 -28.38 17.78 18.66
N PRO A 406 -28.42 17.02 19.79
CA PRO A 406 -27.90 15.67 19.83
C PRO A 406 -28.64 14.71 18.87
N GLU A 407 -29.85 15.09 18.43
CA GLU A 407 -30.67 14.31 17.49
C GLU A 407 -30.41 14.63 16.01
N GLY A 408 -29.71 15.71 15.70
CA GLY A 408 -29.33 16.06 14.34
C GLY A 408 -28.41 15.00 13.75
N LYS A 409 -28.93 14.26 12.76
CA LYS A 409 -28.13 13.24 12.06
C LYS A 409 -27.21 13.93 11.07
N ILE A 410 -25.95 13.50 11.05
CA ILE A 410 -25.04 13.90 10.01
C ILE A 410 -25.21 12.93 8.83
N ILE A 411 -25.46 13.51 7.67
CA ILE A 411 -25.56 12.78 6.42
C ILE A 411 -24.25 13.04 5.67
N THR A 412 -23.54 11.99 5.30
CA THR A 412 -22.35 12.11 4.48
C THR A 412 -22.49 11.30 3.21
N GLN A 413 -21.80 11.72 2.18
CA GLN A 413 -21.82 11.04 0.91
C GLN A 413 -21.04 9.71 1.02
N PRO A 414 -21.61 8.57 0.58
CA PRO A 414 -20.86 7.34 0.48
C PRO A 414 -19.78 7.47 -0.60
N PHE A 415 -18.54 7.18 -0.22
CA PHE A 415 -17.34 7.33 -1.06
C PHE A 415 -17.33 6.46 -2.33
N TYR A 416 -18.25 5.49 -2.45
CA TYR A 416 -18.40 4.61 -3.59
C TYR A 416 -19.88 4.40 -3.93
N ALA A 417 -20.40 5.19 -4.83
CA ALA A 417 -21.71 4.96 -5.44
C ALA A 417 -21.63 3.82 -6.47
N GLY A 418 -21.48 2.60 -6.04
CA GLY A 418 -21.45 1.43 -6.90
C GLY A 418 -21.82 0.18 -6.14
N GLN A 419 -23.03 -0.28 -6.31
CA GLN A 419 -23.58 -1.61 -6.04
C GLN A 419 -23.35 -2.24 -4.64
N ASN A 420 -24.42 -2.45 -3.91
CA ASN A 420 -24.68 -3.44 -2.82
C ASN A 420 -23.59 -3.69 -1.76
N GLN A 421 -22.99 -2.65 -1.16
CA GLN A 421 -21.97 -2.86 -0.13
C GLN A 421 -22.17 -1.94 1.08
N ASP A 422 -23.25 -2.14 1.82
CA ASP A 422 -23.70 -1.28 2.93
C ASP A 422 -22.68 -1.10 4.07
N TRP A 423 -21.82 -2.08 4.29
CA TRP A 423 -20.90 -2.06 5.42
C TRP A 423 -19.57 -1.31 5.12
N ARG A 424 -19.04 -1.33 3.89
CA ARG A 424 -17.81 -0.58 3.51
C ARG A 424 -18.07 0.91 3.41
N ARG A 425 -19.28 1.29 3.11
CA ARG A 425 -19.72 2.69 2.99
C ARG A 425 -19.97 3.31 4.36
N ALA A 426 -20.56 2.52 5.27
CA ALA A 426 -20.87 2.97 6.62
C ALA A 426 -19.61 3.06 7.51
N GLY A 427 -18.60 2.20 7.29
CA GLY A 427 -17.51 2.03 8.23
C GLY A 427 -16.66 3.29 8.40
N TRP A 428 -16.19 3.91 7.30
CA TRP A 428 -15.27 5.02 7.39
C TRP A 428 -15.93 6.34 7.79
N ASP A 429 -17.02 6.71 7.15
CA ASP A 429 -17.75 7.94 7.45
C ASP A 429 -18.40 7.88 8.82
N VAL A 430 -18.92 6.70 9.20
CA VAL A 430 -19.50 6.45 10.53
C VAL A 430 -18.41 6.56 11.61
N TRP A 431 -17.25 5.96 11.38
CA TRP A 431 -16.14 6.05 12.31
C TRP A 431 -15.64 7.49 12.45
N ALA A 432 -15.42 8.20 11.35
CA ALA A 432 -14.96 9.58 11.35
C ALA A 432 -15.94 10.50 12.07
N SER A 433 -17.24 10.38 11.79
CA SER A 433 -18.23 11.17 12.48
C SER A 433 -18.31 10.84 13.96
N LYS A 434 -18.37 9.57 14.34
CA LYS A 434 -18.36 9.16 15.75
C LYS A 434 -17.12 9.66 16.47
N ARG A 435 -15.95 9.56 15.84
CA ARG A 435 -14.66 9.93 16.43
C ARG A 435 -14.48 11.44 16.56
N TYR A 436 -14.81 12.20 15.52
CA TYR A 436 -14.54 13.63 15.46
C TYR A 436 -15.73 14.51 15.84
N SER A 437 -16.97 14.08 15.59
CA SER A 437 -18.16 14.86 15.95
C SER A 437 -18.92 14.30 17.15
N GLY A 438 -18.61 13.09 17.61
CA GLY A 438 -19.38 12.40 18.66
C GLY A 438 -20.79 11.98 18.23
N ARG A 439 -21.14 12.11 16.95
CA ARG A 439 -22.50 11.93 16.42
C ARG A 439 -22.65 10.67 15.60
N LYS A 440 -23.86 10.12 15.59
CA LYS A 440 -24.20 8.99 14.71
C LYS A 440 -24.51 9.52 13.32
N ILE A 441 -23.91 8.89 12.32
CA ILE A 441 -24.23 9.13 10.90
C ILE A 441 -25.41 8.27 10.47
N LYS A 442 -26.22 8.82 9.61
CA LYS A 442 -27.12 8.09 8.73
C LYS A 442 -26.44 8.00 7.36
N SER A 443 -26.15 6.77 6.92
CA SER A 443 -25.66 6.56 5.56
C SER A 443 -26.67 7.14 4.56
N LEU A 444 -26.17 7.93 3.60
CA LEU A 444 -26.95 8.36 2.47
C LEU A 444 -27.10 7.19 1.50
N GLU A 445 -28.25 6.54 1.52
CA GLU A 445 -28.86 6.12 0.27
C GLU A 445 -29.40 7.39 -0.37
N PHE A 446 -28.76 7.86 -1.40
CA PHE A 446 -29.05 9.10 -2.11
C PHE A 446 -30.40 8.97 -2.80
N PRO A 447 -31.24 9.95 -2.82
CA PRO A 447 -31.60 11.09 -1.96
C PRO A 447 -32.93 10.94 -1.25
N GLU A 448 -33.56 9.77 -1.29
CA GLU A 448 -34.95 9.53 -0.89
C GLU A 448 -35.10 9.47 0.64
N THR A 449 -33.99 9.22 1.34
CA THR A 449 -33.94 9.12 2.81
C THR A 449 -33.61 10.43 3.53
N TRP A 450 -33.40 11.51 2.80
CA TRP A 450 -33.17 12.84 3.36
C TRP A 450 -34.51 13.48 3.82
N ALA A 451 -35.17 12.79 4.73
CA ALA A 451 -36.59 13.00 4.95
C ALA A 451 -36.94 13.89 6.16
N SER A 452 -36.05 14.09 7.11
CA SER A 452 -36.36 14.93 8.28
C SER A 452 -35.68 16.29 8.15
N GLY A 453 -36.42 17.38 8.25
CA GLY A 453 -35.97 18.76 8.08
C GLY A 453 -34.91 19.26 9.08
N ASN A 454 -34.35 18.37 9.92
CA ASN A 454 -33.33 18.67 10.93
C ASN A 454 -31.99 17.97 10.67
N ASP A 455 -31.85 17.26 9.57
CA ASP A 455 -30.59 16.56 9.25
C ASP A 455 -29.56 17.55 8.67
N TRP A 456 -28.28 17.33 8.94
CA TRP A 456 -27.17 18.10 8.42
C TRP A 456 -26.38 17.26 7.43
N ALA A 457 -25.82 17.87 6.40
CA ALA A 457 -24.99 17.17 5.44
C ALA A 457 -23.54 17.65 5.51
N VAL A 458 -22.60 16.71 5.58
CA VAL A 458 -21.16 16.96 5.42
C VAL A 458 -20.73 16.24 4.17
N VAL A 459 -20.37 16.99 3.14
CA VAL A 459 -20.13 16.46 1.79
C VAL A 459 -18.78 16.90 1.25
N ASN A 460 -18.06 15.99 0.60
CA ASN A 460 -16.87 16.33 -0.17
C ASN A 460 -17.30 16.83 -1.56
N ARG A 461 -17.17 18.12 -1.81
CA ARG A 461 -17.63 18.77 -3.04
C ARG A 461 -16.91 18.28 -4.27
N PHE A 462 -15.62 18.01 -4.16
CA PHE A 462 -14.83 17.48 -5.26
C PHE A 462 -15.36 16.12 -5.76
N TRP A 463 -15.73 15.23 -4.84
CA TRP A 463 -16.29 13.93 -5.19
C TRP A 463 -17.70 14.03 -5.77
N ILE A 464 -18.45 15.05 -5.37
CA ILE A 464 -19.79 15.31 -5.90
C ILE A 464 -19.70 15.87 -7.33
N GLU A 465 -18.82 16.84 -7.58
CA GLU A 465 -18.71 17.51 -8.88
C GLU A 465 -18.04 16.66 -9.96
N GLY A 466 -17.24 15.67 -9.55
CA GLY A 466 -16.63 14.70 -10.44
C GLY A 466 -15.84 15.30 -11.58
N THR A 467 -14.64 15.70 -11.30
CA THR A 467 -13.74 16.25 -12.30
C THR A 467 -13.06 15.18 -13.17
N SER A 468 -13.19 13.89 -12.82
CA SER A 468 -12.55 12.82 -13.58
C SER A 468 -13.54 12.04 -14.44
N LEU A 469 -13.11 11.65 -15.64
CA LEU A 469 -13.83 10.76 -16.58
C LEU A 469 -14.28 9.42 -15.95
N ARG A 470 -13.74 9.05 -14.79
CA ARG A 470 -14.14 7.85 -14.04
C ARG A 470 -15.48 8.00 -13.32
N PHE A 471 -15.97 9.23 -13.13
CA PHE A 471 -17.18 9.54 -12.36
C PHE A 471 -18.20 10.34 -13.18
N LEU A 472 -18.46 9.91 -14.41
CA LEU A 472 -19.49 10.52 -15.28
C LEU A 472 -20.84 10.73 -14.58
N ASN A 473 -21.16 9.92 -13.59
CA ASN A 473 -22.38 10.05 -12.79
C ASN A 473 -22.30 11.15 -11.71
N SER A 474 -21.12 11.68 -11.40
CA SER A 474 -20.95 12.62 -10.29
C SER A 474 -21.51 14.01 -10.57
N ARG A 475 -21.45 14.50 -11.80
CA ARG A 475 -22.12 15.76 -12.18
C ARG A 475 -23.64 15.70 -12.00
N VAL A 476 -24.23 14.55 -12.30
CA VAL A 476 -25.66 14.28 -12.05
C VAL A 476 -25.95 14.28 -10.55
N ILE A 477 -25.03 13.70 -9.76
CA ILE A 477 -25.14 13.66 -8.30
C ILE A 477 -25.03 15.07 -7.72
N ALA A 478 -24.07 15.91 -8.18
CA ALA A 478 -23.92 17.29 -7.74
C ALA A 478 -25.16 18.14 -8.04
N ALA A 479 -25.64 18.11 -9.29
CA ALA A 479 -26.83 18.83 -9.68
C ALA A 479 -28.09 18.42 -8.91
N ARG A 480 -28.21 17.11 -8.60
CA ARG A 480 -29.30 16.57 -7.80
C ARG A 480 -29.18 16.98 -6.34
N PHE A 481 -27.97 16.99 -5.78
CA PHE A 481 -27.70 17.49 -4.43
C PHE A 481 -28.07 18.96 -4.29
N ASP A 482 -27.59 19.81 -5.21
CA ASP A 482 -27.91 21.26 -5.23
C ASP A 482 -29.40 21.52 -5.37
N SER A 483 -30.09 20.76 -6.24
CA SER A 483 -31.53 20.83 -6.41
C SER A 483 -32.28 20.47 -5.14
N LEU A 484 -31.84 19.44 -4.41
CA LEU A 484 -32.43 19.04 -3.15
C LEU A 484 -32.19 20.06 -2.04
N CYS A 485 -30.99 20.64 -1.97
CA CYS A 485 -30.69 21.71 -1.02
C CYS A 485 -31.61 22.90 -1.24
N LYS A 486 -31.80 23.32 -2.50
CA LYS A 486 -32.77 24.39 -2.86
C LYS A 486 -34.20 24.04 -2.51
N ALA A 487 -34.69 22.86 -2.92
CA ALA A 487 -36.05 22.42 -2.70
C ALA A 487 -36.43 22.33 -1.21
N ARG A 488 -35.46 22.11 -0.32
CA ARG A 488 -35.67 21.95 1.12
C ARG A 488 -35.18 23.14 1.96
N SER A 489 -34.80 24.24 1.34
CA SER A 489 -34.31 25.44 2.01
C SER A 489 -33.09 25.15 2.91
N TYR A 490 -32.19 24.30 2.42
CA TYR A 490 -30.89 24.09 3.06
C TYR A 490 -29.94 25.21 2.70
N GLU A 491 -29.14 25.63 3.67
CA GLU A 491 -28.13 26.66 3.49
C GLU A 491 -26.74 26.08 3.72
N LEU A 492 -25.78 26.50 2.91
CA LEU A 492 -24.37 26.25 3.17
C LEU A 492 -23.97 26.98 4.46
N LYS A 493 -23.52 26.24 5.46
CA LYS A 493 -23.16 26.81 6.77
C LYS A 493 -21.65 27.03 6.88
N MET A 494 -20.84 26.14 6.31
CA MET A 494 -19.40 26.23 6.35
C MET A 494 -18.76 25.49 5.17
N THR A 495 -17.62 26.00 4.71
CA THR A 495 -16.75 25.36 3.73
C THR A 495 -15.37 25.21 4.32
N PHE A 496 -14.80 24.02 4.21
CA PHE A 496 -13.44 23.69 4.57
C PHE A 496 -12.66 23.38 3.30
N GLU A 497 -11.54 24.05 3.11
CA GLU A 497 -10.72 23.90 1.91
C GLU A 497 -9.31 23.47 2.31
N GLY A 498 -8.82 22.42 1.63
CA GLY A 498 -7.44 21.98 1.78
C GLY A 498 -6.45 22.95 1.15
N GLU A 499 -5.20 22.88 1.57
CA GLU A 499 -4.13 23.63 0.96
C GLU A 499 -3.96 23.23 -0.51
N ALA A 500 -3.77 24.23 -1.36
CA ALA A 500 -3.45 23.99 -2.75
C ALA A 500 -2.08 23.30 -2.87
N GLU A 501 -1.95 22.42 -3.86
CA GLU A 501 -0.66 21.80 -4.16
C GLU A 501 0.42 22.86 -4.39
N PRO A 502 1.67 22.64 -3.89
CA PRO A 502 2.74 23.57 -4.11
C PRO A 502 2.97 23.81 -5.61
N LEU A 503 2.95 25.08 -6.01
CA LEU A 503 3.06 25.50 -7.42
C LEU A 503 4.31 24.93 -8.11
N PHE A 504 5.39 24.75 -7.35
CA PHE A 504 6.62 24.11 -7.80
C PHE A 504 6.39 22.66 -8.26
N LEU A 505 5.66 21.87 -7.47
CA LEU A 505 5.35 20.48 -7.82
C LEU A 505 4.40 20.40 -9.01
N LYS A 506 3.42 21.32 -9.12
CA LYS A 506 2.54 21.43 -10.31
C LYS A 506 3.34 21.66 -11.59
N LYS A 507 4.32 22.56 -11.58
CA LYS A 507 5.17 22.83 -12.75
C LYS A 507 6.02 21.63 -13.15
N LEU A 508 6.52 20.87 -12.18
CA LEU A 508 7.28 19.64 -12.45
C LEU A 508 6.39 18.52 -12.98
N ASN A 509 5.11 18.52 -12.68
CA ASN A 509 4.18 17.49 -13.13
C ASN A 509 3.94 17.47 -14.65
N ILE A 510 4.20 18.57 -15.37
CA ILE A 510 4.19 18.60 -16.84
C ILE A 510 5.10 17.49 -17.43
N LEU A 511 6.13 17.10 -16.71
CA LEU A 511 7.06 16.02 -17.10
C LEU A 511 6.50 14.60 -16.82
N THR A 512 5.43 14.47 -16.05
CA THR A 512 4.97 13.16 -15.55
C THR A 512 3.83 12.54 -16.36
N TYR A 513 3.30 13.24 -17.35
CA TYR A 513 2.15 12.78 -18.16
C TYR A 513 0.92 12.40 -17.32
N TYR A 514 0.70 13.08 -16.23
CA TYR A 514 -0.46 12.85 -15.38
C TYR A 514 -1.71 13.49 -16.01
N PRO A 515 -2.88 12.83 -15.98
CA PRO A 515 -4.11 13.49 -16.42
C PRO A 515 -4.30 14.80 -15.64
N VAL A 516 -4.56 15.90 -16.37
CA VAL A 516 -4.71 17.26 -15.84
C VAL A 516 -5.73 17.34 -14.70
N ASP A 517 -6.69 16.41 -14.68
CA ASP A 517 -7.78 16.31 -13.70
C ASP A 517 -7.32 16.17 -12.23
N PHE A 518 -6.10 15.69 -12.00
CA PHE A 518 -5.52 15.60 -10.64
C PHE A 518 -4.64 16.78 -10.27
N LEU A 519 -4.31 17.66 -11.22
CA LEU A 519 -3.48 18.84 -10.98
C LEU A 519 -4.21 19.97 -10.28
N GLU A 520 -5.53 19.95 -10.35
CA GLU A 520 -6.41 20.93 -9.75
C GLU A 520 -7.16 20.37 -8.54
N TYR A 521 -6.73 19.21 -8.04
CA TYR A 521 -7.35 18.60 -6.89
C TYR A 521 -7.20 19.51 -5.67
N ARG A 522 -8.34 19.96 -5.17
CA ARG A 522 -8.46 20.66 -3.91
C ARG A 522 -9.54 20.00 -3.09
N SER A 523 -9.18 19.50 -1.93
CA SER A 523 -10.18 18.94 -1.03
C SER A 523 -11.10 20.03 -0.53
N ILE A 524 -12.39 19.90 -0.79
CA ILE A 524 -13.41 20.86 -0.34
C ILE A 524 -14.52 20.09 0.35
N PHE A 525 -14.68 20.31 1.65
CA PHE A 525 -15.79 19.80 2.41
C PHE A 525 -16.77 20.90 2.73
N GLU A 526 -18.04 20.70 2.41
CA GLU A 526 -19.13 21.60 2.69
C GLU A 526 -20.04 21.03 3.77
N VAL A 527 -20.43 21.89 4.70
CA VAL A 527 -21.43 21.57 5.72
C VAL A 527 -22.71 22.34 5.42
N TRP A 528 -23.77 21.59 5.16
CA TRP A 528 -25.10 22.10 4.84
C TRP A 528 -26.08 21.82 5.99
N GLY A 529 -26.89 22.78 6.36
CA GLY A 529 -27.88 22.65 7.42
C GLY A 529 -29.20 23.29 7.05
N PRO A 530 -30.25 23.07 7.85
CA PRO A 530 -31.55 23.69 7.65
C PRO A 530 -31.43 25.22 7.58
N GLY A 531 -32.07 25.85 6.60
CA GLY A 531 -32.23 27.29 6.55
C GLY A 531 -33.09 27.80 7.72
N ARG A 532 -32.96 29.06 8.07
CA ARG A 532 -33.87 29.69 9.04
C ARG A 532 -35.28 29.66 8.45
N LYS A 533 -36.24 29.05 9.17
CA LYS A 533 -37.66 29.25 8.86
C LYS A 533 -37.96 30.69 9.17
N ASN A 534 -38.14 31.52 8.14
CA ASN A 534 -38.74 32.85 8.29
C ASN A 534 -40.20 32.74 8.73
#